data_d032efbce48e9fce3c59d6183801a2ea
#
_entry.id   d032efbce48e9fce3c59d6183801a2ea
#
_cell.length_a   1.000
_cell.length_b   1.000
_cell.length_c   1.000
_cell.angle_alpha   90.00
_cell.angle_beta   90.00
_cell.angle_gamma   90.00
#
_symmetry.space_group_name_H-M   'P 1'
#
loop_
_entity.id
_entity.type
_entity.pdbx_description
1 polymer ?
#
loop_
_entity_poly.entity_id
_entity_poly.type
_entity_poly.pdbx_seq_one_letter_code
_entity_poly.pdbx_strand_id
1 'polypeptide(L)'
;DADVNAFGYLAALGDLTGSGKGADPELAGAYLRLKGTDKELNSLFRKEGISAGPTPSGFFVYNYGAAGIHRRGDWMVTLKAFNTDVWGSEIYTKDNRYGRYQSYGSAPIIGSGNPVSAAASGFVQEGWDWNRVPGATTIHLPYPELESPLPGTLMERNPERFSGASSLEGRNGILALHFVEKDRKNFTPGATAYKSVFCFDNRMVFLGSGIDNDNQAYPTETTLFQLRMDSPAEQIEVDGELYDAFPLNLSKGGERLALSDTKGNFYVVKNAAAVNITKKEQTSPNDKTRAPQTGNFATAWIDHGRAPKQAAYEYAVYIQPTNKEITRLIKKDGYEVLRRDNTAHVVKDLATGITGYVCFGEYTGQGLVRKATGESIVMERTDTDGQVVMSVCTPDLGLTEKTYTTRQESRPIEKEVLLDGAWELAAQYPGVEAVSHDTGTLLKITCRHGQPVEFRLKKK
;
A
#
# COMPACT_ATOMS: atom_id res chain seq x y z
N ASP A 1 -3.16 -0.23 19.99
CA ASP A 1 -2.95 1.22 20.01
C ASP A 1 -1.64 1.50 20.74
N ALA A 2 -0.69 2.17 20.07
CA ALA A 2 0.54 2.59 20.75
C ALA A 2 0.19 3.73 21.72
N ASP A 3 0.66 3.64 22.95
CA ASP A 3 0.51 4.72 23.92
C ASP A 3 1.36 5.91 23.47
N VAL A 4 0.70 7.01 23.11
CA VAL A 4 1.37 8.25 22.68
C VAL A 4 2.31 8.77 23.76
N ASN A 5 2.00 8.59 25.04
CA ASN A 5 2.85 9.02 26.14
C ASN A 5 4.17 8.24 26.19
N ALA A 6 4.22 6.98 25.71
CA ALA A 6 5.47 6.25 25.62
C ALA A 6 6.50 6.96 24.71
N PHE A 7 6.07 7.56 23.61
CA PHE A 7 6.95 8.38 22.76
C PHE A 7 7.45 9.63 23.50
N GLY A 8 6.60 10.25 24.31
CA GLY A 8 6.97 11.37 25.14
C GLY A 8 8.05 11.01 26.17
N TYR A 9 7.92 9.87 26.84
CA TYR A 9 8.95 9.39 27.78
C TYR A 9 10.26 9.04 27.07
N LEU A 10 10.22 8.43 25.86
CA LEU A 10 11.41 8.19 25.06
C LEU A 10 12.09 9.51 24.66
N ALA A 11 11.32 10.51 24.28
CA ALA A 11 11.86 11.84 23.95
C ALA A 11 12.58 12.49 25.15
N ALA A 12 12.01 12.31 26.36
CA ALA A 12 12.53 12.92 27.60
C ALA A 12 13.67 12.11 28.27
N LEU A 13 14.14 10.98 27.69
CA LEU A 13 15.13 10.11 28.35
C LEU A 13 16.42 10.86 28.75
N GLY A 14 16.86 11.85 27.97
CA GLY A 14 18.03 12.64 28.30
C GLY A 14 17.90 13.39 29.60
N ASP A 15 16.73 13.95 29.91
CA ASP A 15 16.41 14.65 31.16
C ASP A 15 16.10 13.66 32.28
N LEU A 16 15.23 12.67 32.02
CA LEU A 16 14.79 11.69 33.02
C LEU A 16 15.95 10.87 33.59
N THR A 17 16.97 10.59 32.78
CA THR A 17 18.17 9.87 33.22
C THR A 17 19.25 10.76 33.86
N GLY A 18 19.03 12.07 33.87
CA GLY A 18 20.00 13.03 34.37
C GLY A 18 21.29 13.13 33.53
N SER A 19 21.24 12.72 32.27
CA SER A 19 22.39 12.73 31.35
C SER A 19 22.79 14.15 30.90
N GLY A 20 21.95 15.15 31.13
CA GLY A 20 22.13 16.53 30.69
C GLY A 20 22.00 16.76 29.18
N LYS A 21 21.48 15.75 28.46
CA LYS A 21 21.32 15.85 26.98
C LYS A 21 20.06 16.57 26.55
N GLY A 22 19.13 16.88 27.47
CA GLY A 22 17.82 17.43 27.13
C GLY A 22 16.90 16.41 26.47
N ALA A 23 15.72 16.86 26.07
CA ALA A 23 14.78 16.04 25.31
C ALA A 23 15.19 15.96 23.83
N ASP A 24 14.85 14.84 23.17
CA ASP A 24 14.95 14.71 21.71
C ASP A 24 13.86 15.59 21.06
N PRO A 25 14.23 16.67 20.31
CA PRO A 25 13.25 17.62 19.81
C PRO A 25 12.33 17.05 18.72
N GLU A 26 12.78 16.06 17.95
CA GLU A 26 11.96 15.43 16.90
C GLU A 26 10.89 14.53 17.51
N LEU A 27 11.28 13.67 18.46
CA LEU A 27 10.33 12.80 19.17
C LEU A 27 9.37 13.62 20.05
N ALA A 28 9.86 14.65 20.75
CA ALA A 28 9.02 15.54 21.55
C ALA A 28 8.04 16.33 20.66
N GLY A 29 8.50 16.83 19.51
CA GLY A 29 7.66 17.49 18.51
C GLY A 29 6.58 16.57 17.94
N ALA A 30 6.91 15.30 17.68
CA ALA A 30 5.96 14.29 17.25
C ALA A 30 4.92 13.98 18.35
N TYR A 31 5.36 13.82 19.61
CA TYR A 31 4.47 13.62 20.76
C TYR A 31 3.47 14.76 20.90
N LEU A 32 3.93 16.02 20.83
CA LEU A 32 3.07 17.19 20.92
C LEU A 32 2.07 17.27 19.75
N ARG A 33 2.50 16.95 18.52
CA ARG A 33 1.63 16.87 17.35
C ARG A 33 0.56 15.78 17.50
N LEU A 34 0.91 14.66 18.11
CA LEU A 34 -0.02 13.55 18.40
C LEU A 34 -0.93 13.81 19.59
N LYS A 35 -0.88 15.05 20.16
CA LYS A 35 -1.71 15.48 21.30
C LYS A 35 -1.51 14.62 22.54
N GLY A 36 -0.27 14.33 22.87
CA GLY A 36 0.08 13.62 24.10
C GLY A 36 -0.50 14.31 25.35
N THR A 37 -1.01 13.52 26.29
CA THR A 37 -1.83 13.99 27.41
C THR A 37 -1.09 14.14 28.73
N ASP A 38 0.14 13.65 28.81
CA ASP A 38 0.94 13.74 30.04
C ASP A 38 1.32 15.20 30.33
N LYS A 39 0.92 15.69 31.52
CA LYS A 39 1.09 17.10 31.89
C LYS A 39 2.54 17.44 32.17
N GLU A 40 3.32 16.50 32.74
CA GLU A 40 4.72 16.72 33.10
C GLU A 40 5.58 16.79 31.85
N LEU A 41 5.39 15.87 30.92
CA LEU A 41 6.07 15.88 29.61
C LEU A 41 5.72 17.14 28.83
N ASN A 42 4.44 17.53 28.78
CA ASN A 42 4.02 18.77 28.11
C ASN A 42 4.67 20.02 28.72
N SER A 43 4.83 20.04 30.06
CA SER A 43 5.50 21.12 30.74
C SER A 43 7.00 21.14 30.45
N LEU A 44 7.65 20.00 30.51
CA LEU A 44 9.07 19.84 30.19
C LEU A 44 9.39 20.36 28.79
N PHE A 45 8.68 19.86 27.77
CA PHE A 45 8.93 20.23 26.37
C PHE A 45 8.68 21.71 26.10
N ARG A 46 7.66 22.31 26.72
CA ARG A 46 7.44 23.77 26.64
C ARG A 46 8.59 24.57 27.29
N LYS A 47 9.12 24.09 28.43
CA LYS A 47 10.25 24.74 29.12
C LYS A 47 11.50 24.70 28.25
N GLU A 48 11.69 23.65 27.48
CA GLU A 48 12.80 23.51 26.52
C GLU A 48 12.55 24.22 25.18
N GLY A 49 11.41 24.89 25.01
CA GLY A 49 11.06 25.63 23.79
C GLY A 49 10.68 24.71 22.62
N ILE A 50 10.34 23.44 22.88
CA ILE A 50 9.95 22.51 21.86
C ILE A 50 8.46 22.69 21.53
N SER A 51 8.16 22.85 20.26
CA SER A 51 6.79 22.94 19.73
C SER A 51 6.39 21.67 18.96
N ALA A 52 5.08 21.54 18.67
CA ALA A 52 4.58 20.44 17.86
C ALA A 52 5.29 20.42 16.49
N GLY A 53 5.81 19.27 16.10
CA GLY A 53 6.48 19.08 14.83
C GLY A 53 5.51 19.20 13.63
N PRO A 54 6.01 19.41 12.41
CA PRO A 54 5.20 19.50 11.21
C PRO A 54 4.47 18.18 10.94
N THR A 55 3.32 18.27 10.25
CA THR A 55 2.61 17.08 9.76
C THR A 55 3.47 16.37 8.72
N PRO A 56 3.80 15.07 8.90
CA PRO A 56 4.55 14.33 7.91
C PRO A 56 3.82 14.31 6.57
N SER A 57 4.56 14.50 5.47
CA SER A 57 4.05 14.40 4.11
C SER A 57 5.09 13.71 3.24
N GLY A 58 4.68 12.71 2.49
CA GLY A 58 5.60 11.93 1.67
C GLY A 58 5.12 10.49 1.46
N PHE A 59 6.03 9.69 0.94
CA PHE A 59 5.90 8.25 0.89
C PHE A 59 7.02 7.62 1.74
N PHE A 60 6.65 6.85 2.73
CA PHE A 60 7.56 6.25 3.70
C PHE A 60 7.64 4.74 3.47
N VAL A 61 8.85 4.22 3.36
CA VAL A 61 9.15 2.80 3.09
C VAL A 61 9.50 2.08 4.39
N TYR A 62 8.79 0.99 4.68
CA TYR A 62 8.99 0.16 5.88
C TYR A 62 9.08 -1.31 5.48
N ASN A 63 10.13 -1.71 4.74
CA ASN A 63 10.24 -3.06 4.18
C ASN A 63 10.46 -4.15 5.24
N TYR A 64 10.97 -3.82 6.43
CA TYR A 64 10.92 -4.74 7.57
C TYR A 64 9.51 -5.02 8.09
N GLY A 65 8.52 -4.24 7.66
CA GLY A 65 7.09 -4.48 7.84
C GLY A 65 6.38 -4.85 6.53
N ALA A 66 7.09 -5.00 5.40
CA ALA A 66 6.53 -5.14 4.06
C ALA A 66 5.43 -4.09 3.79
N ALA A 67 5.70 -2.84 4.12
CA ALA A 67 4.70 -1.77 4.17
C ALA A 67 5.21 -0.45 3.56
N GLY A 68 4.26 0.34 3.09
CA GLY A 68 4.45 1.74 2.72
C GLY A 68 3.39 2.62 3.36
N ILE A 69 3.72 3.87 3.64
CA ILE A 69 2.76 4.88 4.08
C ILE A 69 2.79 6.04 3.11
N HIS A 70 1.67 6.33 2.49
CA HIS A 70 1.50 7.48 1.61
C HIS A 70 0.67 8.55 2.33
N ARG A 71 1.23 9.74 2.57
CA ARG A 71 0.57 10.80 3.32
C ARG A 71 0.70 12.16 2.66
N ARG A 72 -0.41 12.89 2.63
CA ARG A 72 -0.47 14.31 2.26
C ARG A 72 -1.48 15.02 3.17
N GLY A 73 -1.12 16.22 3.64
CA GLY A 73 -2.01 17.01 4.47
C GLY A 73 -2.60 16.21 5.63
N ASP A 74 -3.92 16.10 5.66
CA ASP A 74 -4.71 15.46 6.71
C ASP A 74 -5.22 14.05 6.35
N TRP A 75 -4.78 13.47 5.23
CA TRP A 75 -5.07 12.08 4.88
C TRP A 75 -3.81 11.21 4.84
N MET A 76 -4.00 9.93 5.02
CA MET A 76 -2.96 8.92 4.99
C MET A 76 -3.51 7.61 4.40
N VAL A 77 -2.67 6.90 3.65
CA VAL A 77 -2.93 5.53 3.23
C VAL A 77 -1.85 4.63 3.80
N THR A 78 -2.25 3.55 4.42
CA THR A 78 -1.34 2.48 4.84
C THR A 78 -1.40 1.37 3.81
N LEU A 79 -0.26 1.01 3.27
CA LEU A 79 -0.10 -0.05 2.28
C LEU A 79 0.57 -1.24 2.96
N LYS A 80 -0.04 -2.43 2.91
CA LYS A 80 0.50 -3.61 3.60
C LYS A 80 0.55 -4.82 2.68
N ALA A 81 1.73 -5.42 2.62
CA ALA A 81 2.02 -6.69 1.99
C ALA A 81 2.63 -7.67 3.00
N PHE A 82 3.07 -8.82 2.57
CA PHE A 82 3.79 -9.81 3.35
C PHE A 82 4.69 -10.65 2.44
N ASN A 83 5.74 -11.22 3.01
CA ASN A 83 6.71 -12.03 2.26
C ASN A 83 7.26 -13.16 3.14
N THR A 84 8.31 -13.84 2.69
CA THR A 84 8.89 -14.95 3.44
C THR A 84 9.57 -14.54 4.75
N ASP A 85 9.99 -13.28 4.87
CA ASP A 85 10.67 -12.76 6.06
C ASP A 85 9.71 -12.01 7.00
N VAL A 86 8.65 -11.41 6.43
CA VAL A 86 7.67 -10.58 7.14
C VAL A 86 6.30 -11.23 7.07
N TRP A 87 5.73 -11.62 8.21
CA TRP A 87 4.36 -12.14 8.25
C TRP A 87 3.33 -11.05 7.98
N GLY A 88 2.18 -11.48 7.46
CA GLY A 88 1.10 -10.58 7.08
C GLY A 88 0.41 -9.92 8.25
N SER A 89 -0.22 -10.73 9.06
CA SER A 89 -0.92 -10.33 10.27
C SER A 89 -0.65 -11.33 11.37
N GLU A 90 -0.71 -10.85 12.58
CA GLU A 90 -0.69 -11.66 13.79
C GLU A 90 -2.13 -11.96 14.17
N ILE A 91 -2.50 -13.23 14.11
CA ILE A 91 -3.88 -13.69 14.27
C ILE A 91 -3.94 -14.55 15.54
N TYR A 92 -4.77 -14.14 16.49
CA TYR A 92 -5.02 -14.88 17.71
C TYR A 92 -6.43 -15.48 17.70
N THR A 93 -6.61 -16.60 18.40
CA THR A 93 -7.95 -17.21 18.57
C THR A 93 -8.90 -16.36 19.42
N LYS A 94 -8.41 -15.31 20.08
CA LYS A 94 -9.19 -14.39 20.92
C LYS A 94 -9.06 -12.92 20.49
N ASP A 95 -8.23 -12.64 19.50
CA ASP A 95 -7.98 -11.30 18.96
C ASP A 95 -7.63 -11.40 17.49
N ASN A 96 -8.11 -10.50 16.66
CA ASN A 96 -7.84 -10.45 15.22
C ASN A 96 -8.11 -11.80 14.51
N ARG A 97 -9.09 -12.54 14.98
CA ARG A 97 -9.43 -13.91 14.55
C ARG A 97 -9.62 -14.06 13.05
N TYR A 98 -10.19 -13.04 12.41
CA TYR A 98 -10.50 -12.99 10.98
C TYR A 98 -9.51 -12.14 10.17
N GLY A 99 -8.37 -11.77 10.76
CA GLY A 99 -7.40 -10.82 10.17
C GLY A 99 -6.54 -11.36 9.03
N ARG A 100 -6.85 -12.54 8.46
CA ARG A 100 -6.06 -13.18 7.39
C ARG A 100 -5.71 -12.23 6.26
N TYR A 101 -6.68 -11.46 5.78
CA TYR A 101 -6.57 -10.68 4.55
C TYR A 101 -6.00 -9.26 4.72
N GLN A 102 -5.62 -8.88 5.93
CA GLN A 102 -5.09 -7.54 6.23
C GLN A 102 -3.80 -7.17 5.48
N SER A 103 -3.10 -8.14 4.89
CA SER A 103 -1.83 -7.94 4.17
C SER A 103 -1.84 -8.42 2.72
N TYR A 104 -2.99 -8.75 2.17
CA TYR A 104 -3.13 -9.17 0.77
C TYR A 104 -3.14 -7.98 -0.21
N GLY A 105 -2.22 -7.02 0.01
CA GLY A 105 -2.15 -5.77 -0.73
C GLY A 105 -3.19 -4.77 -0.27
N SER A 106 -3.46 -4.73 1.04
CA SER A 106 -4.43 -3.79 1.61
C SER A 106 -3.95 -2.33 1.52
N ALA A 107 -4.91 -1.43 1.35
CA ALA A 107 -4.68 0.00 1.21
C ALA A 107 -5.83 0.82 1.80
N PRO A 108 -6.13 0.71 3.11
CA PRO A 108 -7.15 1.54 3.74
C PRO A 108 -6.75 3.01 3.69
N ILE A 109 -7.70 3.86 3.30
CA ILE A 109 -7.55 5.31 3.24
C ILE A 109 -8.07 5.89 4.55
N ILE A 110 -7.22 6.59 5.27
CA ILE A 110 -7.59 7.36 6.47
C ILE A 110 -7.77 8.80 6.02
N GLY A 111 -9.02 9.17 5.74
CA GLY A 111 -9.39 10.33 4.92
C GLY A 111 -9.32 11.67 5.62
N SER A 112 -9.06 11.75 6.92
CA SER A 112 -9.04 13.03 7.63
C SER A 112 -8.32 12.96 8.97
N GLY A 113 -7.89 14.13 9.43
CA GLY A 113 -7.40 14.35 10.78
C GLY A 113 -5.91 14.63 10.88
N ASN A 114 -5.57 15.42 11.90
CA ASN A 114 -4.20 15.67 12.31
C ASN A 114 -4.13 15.72 13.86
N PRO A 115 -3.74 14.63 14.50
CA PRO A 115 -3.38 13.35 13.94
C PRO A 115 -4.56 12.65 13.24
N VAL A 116 -4.26 11.80 12.26
CA VAL A 116 -5.28 10.91 11.67
C VAL A 116 -5.73 9.89 12.71
N SER A 117 -6.97 9.42 12.62
CA SER A 117 -7.51 8.39 13.51
C SER A 117 -8.03 7.19 12.74
N ALA A 118 -8.02 6.01 13.35
CA ALA A 118 -8.55 4.78 12.75
C ALA A 118 -10.02 4.93 12.31
N ALA A 119 -10.83 5.69 13.04
CA ALA A 119 -12.23 5.95 12.70
C ALA A 119 -12.39 6.63 11.32
N ALA A 120 -11.39 7.43 10.89
CA ALA A 120 -11.41 8.08 9.57
C ALA A 120 -11.18 7.11 8.40
N SER A 121 -10.81 5.85 8.67
CA SER A 121 -10.73 4.79 7.65
C SER A 121 -12.08 4.16 7.31
N GLY A 122 -13.12 4.49 8.06
CA GLY A 122 -14.42 3.84 7.97
C GLY A 122 -14.48 2.44 8.60
N PHE A 123 -13.41 2.00 9.24
CA PHE A 123 -13.39 0.73 9.98
C PHE A 123 -14.13 0.86 11.32
N VAL A 124 -15.07 -0.02 11.54
CA VAL A 124 -15.61 -0.40 12.85
C VAL A 124 -15.83 -1.90 12.83
N GLN A 125 -15.73 -2.55 13.98
CA GLN A 125 -15.86 -4.00 14.04
C GLN A 125 -17.29 -4.48 13.77
N GLU A 126 -18.28 -3.72 14.23
CA GLU A 126 -19.70 -4.04 14.14
C GLU A 126 -20.17 -4.06 12.67
N GLY A 127 -20.37 -5.26 12.13
CA GLY A 127 -20.80 -5.46 10.76
C GLY A 127 -19.69 -5.46 9.71
N TRP A 128 -18.42 -5.32 10.10
CA TRP A 128 -17.29 -5.35 9.17
C TRP A 128 -17.18 -6.72 8.46
N ASP A 129 -17.28 -6.72 7.13
CA ASP A 129 -16.98 -7.92 6.36
C ASP A 129 -15.49 -8.18 6.33
N TRP A 130 -15.05 -9.17 7.10
CA TRP A 130 -13.63 -9.51 7.28
C TRP A 130 -12.95 -10.04 6.00
N ASN A 131 -13.75 -10.41 4.98
CA ASN A 131 -13.22 -10.77 3.66
C ASN A 131 -12.84 -9.55 2.82
N ARG A 132 -13.47 -8.39 3.05
CA ARG A 132 -13.37 -7.19 2.22
C ARG A 132 -12.50 -6.12 2.86
N VAL A 133 -11.19 -6.29 2.77
CA VAL A 133 -10.23 -5.27 3.20
C VAL A 133 -9.90 -4.36 2.01
N PRO A 134 -10.06 -3.02 2.10
CA PRO A 134 -9.78 -2.11 0.98
C PRO A 134 -8.41 -2.36 0.33
N GLY A 135 -8.37 -2.49 -0.99
CA GLY A 135 -7.18 -2.81 -1.78
C GLY A 135 -6.84 -4.30 -1.89
N ALA A 136 -7.32 -5.15 -0.98
CA ALA A 136 -6.99 -6.58 -0.98
C ALA A 136 -7.73 -7.34 -2.09
N THR A 137 -7.07 -8.38 -2.61
CA THR A 137 -7.66 -9.41 -3.49
C THR A 137 -7.78 -10.70 -2.70
N THR A 138 -9.00 -11.21 -2.55
CA THR A 138 -9.32 -12.26 -1.57
C THR A 138 -10.36 -13.22 -2.12
N ILE A 139 -10.40 -14.44 -1.60
CA ILE A 139 -11.53 -15.36 -1.80
C ILE A 139 -12.53 -15.07 -0.68
N HIS A 140 -13.79 -14.80 -1.02
CA HIS A 140 -14.83 -14.45 -0.06
C HIS A 140 -15.36 -15.69 0.65
N LEU A 141 -14.71 -16.07 1.74
CA LEU A 141 -14.99 -17.27 2.50
C LEU A 141 -16.11 -17.09 3.53
N PRO A 142 -16.85 -18.15 3.86
CA PRO A 142 -17.64 -18.17 5.10
C PRO A 142 -16.75 -17.95 6.30
N TYR A 143 -17.22 -17.22 7.32
CA TYR A 143 -16.42 -16.90 8.50
C TYR A 143 -15.77 -18.10 9.21
N PRO A 144 -16.44 -19.28 9.33
CA PRO A 144 -15.79 -20.47 9.89
C PRO A 144 -14.58 -20.98 9.10
N GLU A 145 -14.50 -20.69 7.78
CA GLU A 145 -13.37 -21.03 6.92
C GLU A 145 -12.31 -19.91 6.88
N LEU A 146 -12.74 -18.65 7.04
CA LEU A 146 -11.85 -17.50 7.14
C LEU A 146 -11.08 -17.49 8.46
N GLU A 147 -11.68 -17.99 9.54
CA GLU A 147 -11.09 -18.03 10.87
C GLU A 147 -9.77 -18.80 10.87
N SER A 148 -8.81 -18.36 11.68
CA SER A 148 -7.54 -19.05 11.84
C SER A 148 -7.75 -20.52 12.26
N PRO A 149 -7.14 -21.48 11.56
CA PRO A 149 -7.30 -22.90 11.88
C PRO A 149 -6.48 -23.36 13.09
N LEU A 150 -5.60 -22.51 13.63
CA LEU A 150 -4.70 -22.87 14.72
C LEU A 150 -5.17 -22.30 16.05
N PRO A 151 -5.05 -23.06 17.16
CA PRO A 151 -5.15 -22.48 18.49
C PRO A 151 -3.89 -21.63 18.77
N GLY A 152 -4.07 -20.50 19.47
CA GLY A 152 -2.97 -19.57 19.79
C GLY A 152 -2.76 -18.53 18.69
N THR A 153 -1.51 -18.33 18.30
CA THR A 153 -1.12 -17.30 17.33
C THR A 153 -0.77 -17.89 15.97
N LEU A 154 -1.29 -17.32 14.92
CA LEU A 154 -0.90 -17.60 13.55
C LEU A 154 -0.19 -16.38 12.96
N MET A 155 1.05 -16.57 12.55
CA MET A 155 1.87 -15.58 11.82
C MET A 155 2.15 -16.14 10.43
N GLU A 156 1.21 -15.90 9.51
CA GLU A 156 1.30 -16.44 8.16
C GLU A 156 2.28 -15.65 7.30
N ARG A 157 3.17 -16.35 6.61
CA ARG A 157 4.13 -15.78 5.66
C ARG A 157 3.83 -16.25 4.25
N ASN A 158 4.05 -15.35 3.32
CA ASN A 158 4.06 -15.65 1.89
C ASN A 158 5.34 -16.47 1.54
N PRO A 159 5.28 -17.51 0.72
CA PRO A 159 6.48 -18.19 0.24
C PRO A 159 7.37 -17.31 -0.63
N GLU A 160 6.80 -16.27 -1.26
CA GLU A 160 7.51 -15.35 -2.13
C GLU A 160 8.29 -14.28 -1.35
N ARG A 161 9.45 -13.88 -1.88
CA ARG A 161 10.30 -12.85 -1.26
C ARG A 161 9.95 -11.45 -1.73
N PHE A 162 9.53 -11.32 -2.99
CA PHE A 162 9.31 -10.03 -3.63
C PHE A 162 7.97 -9.41 -3.24
N SER A 163 7.94 -8.77 -2.07
CA SER A 163 6.81 -7.96 -1.62
C SER A 163 7.26 -6.87 -0.66
N GLY A 164 6.89 -5.64 -0.96
CA GLY A 164 7.21 -4.45 -0.17
C GLY A 164 7.17 -3.19 -1.02
N ALA A 165 7.82 -2.14 -0.54
CA ALA A 165 7.68 -0.79 -1.08
C ALA A 165 9.00 -0.17 -1.57
N SER A 166 8.89 0.83 -2.45
CA SER A 166 9.96 1.74 -2.84
C SER A 166 9.44 3.16 -2.92
N SER A 167 10.34 4.15 -2.89
CA SER A 167 10.00 5.56 -3.05
C SER A 167 10.94 6.25 -4.01
N LEU A 168 10.51 7.40 -4.53
CA LEU A 168 11.34 8.37 -5.24
C LEU A 168 11.25 9.70 -4.50
N GLU A 169 12.44 10.20 -4.07
CA GLU A 169 12.60 11.45 -3.31
C GLU A 169 11.75 11.50 -2.02
N GLY A 170 11.42 10.33 -1.43
CA GLY A 170 10.54 10.23 -0.27
C GLY A 170 9.15 10.83 -0.48
N ARG A 171 8.77 11.18 -1.71
CA ARG A 171 7.52 11.86 -2.02
C ARG A 171 6.48 10.95 -2.65
N ASN A 172 6.85 10.22 -3.66
CA ASN A 172 5.99 9.28 -4.39
C ASN A 172 6.54 7.87 -4.21
N GLY A 173 5.72 6.86 -4.35
CA GLY A 173 6.21 5.51 -4.12
C GLY A 173 5.32 4.43 -4.70
N ILE A 174 5.77 3.19 -4.54
CA ILE A 174 5.12 1.99 -5.07
C ILE A 174 5.12 0.92 -3.99
N LEU A 175 4.00 0.19 -3.84
CA LEU A 175 3.96 -1.11 -3.18
C LEU A 175 3.84 -2.19 -4.24
N ALA A 176 4.62 -3.26 -4.11
CA ALA A 176 4.52 -4.48 -4.91
C ALA A 176 4.21 -5.68 -4.02
N LEU A 177 3.43 -6.62 -4.55
CA LEU A 177 3.11 -7.88 -3.89
C LEU A 177 2.93 -8.98 -4.95
N HIS A 178 3.75 -10.02 -4.87
CA HIS A 178 3.43 -11.32 -5.42
C HIS A 178 3.05 -12.24 -4.27
N PHE A 179 1.82 -12.72 -4.22
CA PHE A 179 1.43 -13.64 -3.16
C PHE A 179 1.04 -15.01 -3.70
N VAL A 180 1.30 -16.02 -2.89
CA VAL A 180 0.88 -17.40 -3.12
C VAL A 180 0.38 -17.97 -1.79
N GLU A 181 -0.85 -18.46 -1.74
CA GLU A 181 -1.36 -19.14 -0.55
C GLU A 181 -0.72 -20.53 -0.39
N LYS A 182 -0.37 -20.84 0.84
CA LYS A 182 0.21 -22.14 1.21
C LYS A 182 -0.85 -23.24 1.25
N ASP A 183 -0.39 -24.47 1.09
CA ASP A 183 -1.20 -25.67 1.38
C ASP A 183 -1.38 -25.81 2.90
N ARG A 184 -2.51 -25.34 3.38
CA ARG A 184 -2.93 -25.38 4.77
C ARG A 184 -4.45 -25.45 4.86
N LYS A 185 -4.94 -26.09 5.93
CA LYS A 185 -6.39 -26.14 6.21
C LYS A 185 -7.03 -24.76 6.14
N ASN A 186 -8.15 -24.64 5.47
CA ASN A 186 -8.94 -23.42 5.21
C ASN A 186 -8.25 -22.38 4.31
N PHE A 187 -7.10 -22.70 3.72
CA PHE A 187 -6.49 -21.91 2.66
C PHE A 187 -6.76 -22.55 1.30
N THR A 188 -6.57 -21.79 0.23
CA THR A 188 -6.70 -22.31 -1.14
C THR A 188 -5.30 -22.48 -1.72
N PRO A 189 -4.76 -23.71 -1.73
CA PRO A 189 -3.40 -23.96 -2.22
C PRO A 189 -3.23 -23.44 -3.66
N GLY A 190 -2.13 -22.71 -3.90
CA GLY A 190 -1.81 -22.15 -5.20
C GLY A 190 -2.63 -20.94 -5.62
N ALA A 191 -3.52 -20.41 -4.76
CA ALA A 191 -4.12 -19.11 -5.01
C ALA A 191 -3.03 -18.05 -5.07
N THR A 192 -2.97 -17.29 -6.18
CA THR A 192 -1.88 -16.34 -6.46
C THR A 192 -2.39 -15.06 -7.11
N ALA A 193 -1.64 -14.00 -6.97
CA ALA A 193 -1.80 -12.75 -7.72
C ALA A 193 -0.53 -11.90 -7.69
N TYR A 194 -0.27 -11.19 -8.79
CA TYR A 194 0.70 -10.12 -8.90
C TYR A 194 -0.03 -8.79 -8.73
N LYS A 195 0.38 -7.99 -7.76
CA LYS A 195 -0.29 -6.73 -7.41
C LYS A 195 0.70 -5.59 -7.27
N SER A 196 0.29 -4.41 -7.67
CA SER A 196 1.05 -3.18 -7.46
C SER A 196 0.12 -1.99 -7.18
N VAL A 197 0.63 -1.06 -6.36
CA VAL A 197 -0.02 0.22 -6.06
C VAL A 197 0.99 1.31 -6.30
N PHE A 198 0.73 2.17 -7.28
CA PHE A 198 1.56 3.33 -7.61
C PHE A 198 0.95 4.57 -7.00
N CYS A 199 1.68 5.27 -6.14
CA CYS A 199 1.22 6.42 -5.37
C CYS A 199 1.88 7.71 -5.88
N PHE A 200 1.08 8.58 -6.51
CA PHE A 200 1.50 9.85 -7.09
C PHE A 200 0.63 10.99 -6.58
N ASP A 201 1.19 11.91 -5.78
CA ASP A 201 0.47 13.00 -5.12
C ASP A 201 -0.83 12.52 -4.42
N ASN A 202 -2.03 12.92 -4.86
CA ASN A 202 -3.31 12.44 -4.30
C ASN A 202 -3.92 11.25 -5.07
N ARG A 203 -3.13 10.59 -5.91
CA ARG A 203 -3.58 9.55 -6.84
C ARG A 203 -2.89 8.24 -6.57
N MET A 204 -3.64 7.17 -6.53
CA MET A 204 -3.11 5.81 -6.45
C MET A 204 -3.63 4.99 -7.63
N VAL A 205 -2.74 4.33 -8.36
CA VAL A 205 -3.08 3.39 -9.44
C VAL A 205 -2.85 1.98 -8.97
N PHE A 206 -3.89 1.17 -9.00
CA PHE A 206 -3.87 -0.22 -8.58
C PHE A 206 -3.93 -1.14 -9.79
N LEU A 207 -2.97 -2.03 -9.91
CA LEU A 207 -2.93 -3.05 -10.93
C LEU A 207 -2.86 -4.44 -10.30
N GLY A 208 -3.60 -5.39 -10.91
CA GLY A 208 -3.51 -6.81 -10.62
C GLY A 208 -3.44 -7.61 -11.89
N SER A 209 -2.64 -8.68 -11.89
CA SER A 209 -2.57 -9.67 -12.96
C SER A 209 -2.35 -11.06 -12.39
N GLY A 210 -2.54 -12.09 -13.22
CA GLY A 210 -2.32 -13.48 -12.82
C GLY A 210 -3.12 -13.89 -11.58
N ILE A 211 -4.31 -13.31 -11.39
CA ILE A 211 -5.22 -13.75 -10.32
C ILE A 211 -5.73 -15.12 -10.69
N ASP A 212 -5.31 -16.13 -9.95
CA ASP A 212 -5.55 -17.51 -10.26
C ASP A 212 -5.82 -18.32 -8.99
N ASN A 213 -6.82 -19.19 -9.03
CA ASN A 213 -7.05 -20.23 -8.03
C ASN A 213 -8.04 -21.28 -8.56
N ASP A 214 -8.22 -22.36 -7.79
CA ASP A 214 -9.12 -23.48 -8.13
C ASP A 214 -10.38 -23.54 -7.25
N ASN A 215 -10.68 -22.49 -6.46
CA ASN A 215 -11.83 -22.47 -5.56
C ASN A 215 -13.13 -22.27 -6.34
N GLN A 216 -13.87 -23.37 -6.56
CA GLN A 216 -15.17 -23.36 -7.25
C GLN A 216 -16.33 -22.94 -6.33
N ALA A 217 -16.13 -22.94 -5.01
CA ALA A 217 -17.20 -22.72 -4.06
C ALA A 217 -17.45 -21.22 -3.84
N TYR A 218 -16.41 -20.40 -3.81
CA TYR A 218 -16.48 -19.00 -3.38
C TYR A 218 -15.88 -18.05 -4.42
N PRO A 219 -16.44 -16.82 -4.57
CA PRO A 219 -15.91 -15.84 -5.51
C PRO A 219 -14.58 -15.26 -5.03
N THR A 220 -13.76 -14.85 -5.98
CA THR A 220 -12.56 -14.05 -5.76
C THR A 220 -12.89 -12.59 -6.04
N GLU A 221 -12.55 -11.70 -5.11
CA GLU A 221 -12.92 -10.29 -5.14
C GLU A 221 -11.71 -9.39 -4.91
N THR A 222 -11.70 -8.21 -5.55
CA THR A 222 -10.78 -7.11 -5.19
C THR A 222 -11.61 -5.96 -4.61
N THR A 223 -11.41 -5.65 -3.34
CA THR A 223 -12.19 -4.63 -2.64
C THR A 223 -11.68 -3.24 -2.99
N LEU A 224 -12.56 -2.37 -3.45
CA LEU A 224 -12.27 -0.96 -3.69
C LEU A 224 -12.35 -0.18 -2.37
N PHE A 225 -13.48 -0.27 -1.69
CA PHE A 225 -13.69 0.30 -0.37
C PHE A 225 -14.72 -0.49 0.43
N GLN A 226 -14.64 -0.37 1.75
CA GLN A 226 -15.66 -0.74 2.71
C GLN A 226 -15.66 0.31 3.81
N LEU A 227 -16.74 1.06 3.96
CA LEU A 227 -16.83 2.24 4.81
C LEU A 227 -18.08 2.20 5.67
N ARG A 228 -17.92 2.35 6.98
CA ARG A 228 -19.03 2.59 7.87
C ARG A 228 -19.78 3.84 7.45
N MET A 229 -21.09 3.74 7.45
CA MET A 229 -22.03 4.84 7.26
C MET A 229 -22.57 5.31 8.61
N ASP A 230 -22.50 6.60 8.87
CA ASP A 230 -23.11 7.22 10.05
C ASP A 230 -24.61 7.44 9.84
N SER A 231 -25.04 7.53 8.57
CA SER A 231 -26.43 7.67 8.16
C SER A 231 -26.75 6.84 6.92
N PRO A 232 -27.90 6.16 6.86
CA PRO A 232 -28.38 5.52 5.62
C PRO A 232 -28.52 6.49 4.43
N ALA A 233 -28.65 7.79 4.69
CA ALA A 233 -28.81 8.83 3.67
C ALA A 233 -27.48 9.26 3.01
N GLU A 234 -26.31 8.76 3.47
CA GLU A 234 -25.04 9.03 2.79
C GLU A 234 -25.10 8.56 1.34
N GLN A 235 -24.61 9.38 0.43
CA GLN A 235 -24.72 9.16 -1.00
C GLN A 235 -23.44 8.53 -1.57
N ILE A 236 -23.63 7.72 -2.61
CA ILE A 236 -22.56 7.26 -3.52
C ILE A 236 -22.91 7.80 -4.91
N GLU A 237 -21.91 8.33 -5.62
CA GLU A 237 -22.06 8.69 -7.02
C GLU A 237 -21.50 7.58 -7.91
N VAL A 238 -22.22 7.19 -8.95
CA VAL A 238 -21.80 6.19 -9.93
C VAL A 238 -22.09 6.76 -11.34
N ASP A 239 -21.07 6.97 -12.14
CA ASP A 239 -21.15 7.55 -13.49
C ASP A 239 -21.91 8.88 -13.56
N GLY A 240 -21.79 9.72 -12.52
CA GLY A 240 -22.47 11.02 -12.41
C GLY A 240 -23.89 10.94 -11.86
N GLU A 241 -24.39 9.77 -11.53
CA GLU A 241 -25.69 9.56 -10.90
C GLU A 241 -25.54 9.37 -9.39
N LEU A 242 -26.29 10.13 -8.59
CA LEU A 242 -26.27 10.05 -7.13
C LEU A 242 -27.28 9.02 -6.62
N TYR A 243 -26.83 8.13 -5.77
CA TYR A 243 -27.63 7.07 -5.15
C TYR A 243 -27.73 7.30 -3.63
N ASP A 244 -28.93 7.67 -3.18
CA ASP A 244 -29.29 7.85 -1.76
C ASP A 244 -30.08 6.66 -1.17
N ALA A 245 -30.59 5.77 -2.02
CA ALA A 245 -31.38 4.61 -1.59
C ALA A 245 -30.64 3.75 -0.54
N PHE A 246 -31.42 3.22 0.43
CA PHE A 246 -30.94 2.26 1.42
C PHE A 246 -32.05 1.21 1.69
N PRO A 247 -31.82 -0.08 1.50
CA PRO A 247 -30.60 -0.65 0.94
C PRO A 247 -30.38 -0.33 -0.54
N LEU A 248 -29.11 -0.27 -0.97
CA LEU A 248 -28.71 -0.18 -2.36
C LEU A 248 -27.96 -1.45 -2.75
N ASN A 249 -28.21 -1.94 -3.96
CA ASN A 249 -27.45 -3.06 -4.54
C ASN A 249 -27.34 -2.85 -6.05
N LEU A 250 -26.15 -2.54 -6.52
CA LEU A 250 -25.85 -2.31 -7.93
C LEU A 250 -24.75 -3.28 -8.38
N SER A 251 -24.84 -3.70 -9.64
CA SER A 251 -23.73 -4.36 -10.34
C SER A 251 -23.54 -3.65 -11.66
N LYS A 252 -22.38 -3.10 -11.89
CA LYS A 252 -21.99 -2.34 -13.08
C LYS A 252 -20.71 -2.93 -13.68
N GLY A 253 -20.59 -2.89 -14.98
CA GLY A 253 -19.37 -3.27 -15.71
C GLY A 253 -19.16 -2.33 -16.89
N GLY A 254 -18.04 -2.48 -17.58
CA GLY A 254 -17.74 -1.70 -18.77
C GLY A 254 -16.28 -1.33 -18.91
N GLU A 255 -15.97 -0.63 -19.98
CA GLU A 255 -14.62 -0.14 -20.27
C GLU A 255 -14.14 0.87 -19.20
N ARG A 256 -15.07 1.66 -18.67
CA ARG A 256 -14.79 2.67 -17.64
C ARG A 256 -16.01 2.83 -16.73
N LEU A 257 -15.77 2.74 -15.44
CA LEU A 257 -16.75 3.03 -14.40
C LEU A 257 -16.15 4.08 -13.45
N ALA A 258 -16.88 5.17 -13.23
CA ALA A 258 -16.49 6.21 -12.28
C ALA A 258 -17.43 6.17 -11.07
N LEU A 259 -16.87 6.16 -9.85
CA LEU A 259 -17.67 6.18 -8.64
C LEU A 259 -16.98 6.97 -7.52
N SER A 260 -17.77 7.60 -6.63
CA SER A 260 -17.28 8.18 -5.39
C SER A 260 -17.69 7.34 -4.20
N ASP A 261 -16.87 7.34 -3.15
CA ASP A 261 -17.24 6.75 -1.87
C ASP A 261 -17.93 7.79 -0.95
N THR A 262 -18.36 7.36 0.24
CA THR A 262 -19.00 8.24 1.23
C THR A 262 -18.04 9.17 1.96
N LYS A 263 -16.73 9.10 1.71
CA LYS A 263 -15.67 9.92 2.33
C LYS A 263 -15.04 10.91 1.34
N GLY A 264 -15.59 11.02 0.12
CA GLY A 264 -15.14 11.97 -0.89
C GLY A 264 -13.94 11.52 -1.72
N ASN A 265 -13.61 10.24 -1.72
CA ASN A 265 -12.64 9.70 -2.64
C ASN A 265 -13.32 9.30 -3.95
N PHE A 266 -12.60 9.45 -5.06
CA PHE A 266 -13.11 9.19 -6.41
C PHE A 266 -12.33 8.04 -7.05
N TYR A 267 -13.06 7.08 -7.58
CA TYR A 267 -12.52 5.84 -8.16
C TYR A 267 -12.82 5.81 -9.66
N VAL A 268 -11.87 5.34 -10.42
CA VAL A 268 -12.04 5.01 -11.84
C VAL A 268 -11.61 3.56 -12.04
N VAL A 269 -12.55 2.69 -12.35
CA VAL A 269 -12.30 1.27 -12.63
C VAL A 269 -12.36 1.05 -14.14
N LYS A 270 -11.41 0.30 -14.68
CA LYS A 270 -11.32 0.05 -16.12
C LYS A 270 -11.50 -1.41 -16.47
N ASN A 271 -12.21 -1.66 -17.57
CA ASN A 271 -12.39 -2.97 -18.18
C ASN A 271 -12.84 -4.03 -17.15
N ALA A 272 -13.72 -3.65 -16.23
CA ALA A 272 -14.28 -4.55 -15.24
C ALA A 272 -15.50 -5.30 -15.80
N ALA A 273 -15.52 -6.60 -15.64
CA ALA A 273 -16.69 -7.42 -15.98
C ALA A 273 -17.85 -7.10 -15.04
N ALA A 274 -17.59 -6.99 -13.74
CA ALA A 274 -18.55 -6.61 -12.74
C ALA A 274 -17.88 -5.85 -11.58
N VAL A 275 -18.45 -4.71 -11.21
CA VAL A 275 -18.19 -3.99 -9.98
C VAL A 275 -19.48 -4.00 -9.19
N ASN A 276 -19.48 -4.63 -8.04
CA ASN A 276 -20.62 -4.67 -7.14
C ASN A 276 -20.49 -3.50 -6.15
N ILE A 277 -21.58 -2.77 -5.96
CA ILE A 277 -21.68 -1.59 -5.11
C ILE A 277 -22.90 -1.74 -4.22
N THR A 278 -22.71 -1.67 -2.91
CA THR A 278 -23.80 -1.84 -1.96
C THR A 278 -23.80 -0.76 -0.88
N LYS A 279 -25.01 -0.39 -0.43
CA LYS A 279 -25.25 0.33 0.83
C LYS A 279 -26.26 -0.52 1.60
N LYS A 280 -25.86 -1.10 2.72
CA LYS A 280 -26.76 -1.99 3.49
C LYS A 280 -26.28 -2.21 4.91
N GLU A 281 -27.16 -2.72 5.74
CA GLU A 281 -26.76 -3.35 6.99
C GLU A 281 -25.97 -4.62 6.69
N GLN A 282 -24.81 -4.77 7.31
CA GLN A 282 -23.96 -5.95 7.26
C GLN A 282 -23.95 -6.61 8.64
N THR A 283 -23.90 -7.94 8.66
CA THR A 283 -23.73 -8.74 9.88
C THR A 283 -22.43 -9.50 9.79
N SER A 284 -21.60 -9.40 10.82
CA SER A 284 -20.35 -10.14 10.91
C SER A 284 -20.07 -10.59 12.35
N PRO A 285 -19.23 -11.62 12.55
CA PRO A 285 -18.85 -12.02 13.89
C PRO A 285 -17.86 -11.03 14.50
N ASN A 286 -18.00 -10.80 15.79
CA ASN A 286 -16.98 -10.14 16.60
C ASN A 286 -15.69 -10.99 16.61
N ASP A 287 -14.53 -10.36 16.43
CA ASP A 287 -13.25 -11.04 16.31
C ASP A 287 -12.80 -11.81 17.57
N LYS A 288 -13.31 -11.41 18.75
CA LYS A 288 -13.01 -12.03 20.05
C LYS A 288 -14.05 -13.07 20.46
N THR A 289 -15.31 -12.70 20.37
CA THR A 289 -16.41 -13.48 20.97
C THR A 289 -17.15 -14.35 19.95
N ARG A 290 -16.99 -14.11 18.66
CA ARG A 290 -17.79 -14.67 17.53
C ARG A 290 -19.26 -14.26 17.56
N ALA A 291 -19.68 -13.43 18.51
CA ALA A 291 -21.06 -12.94 18.54
C ALA A 291 -21.38 -12.12 17.29
N PRO A 292 -22.55 -12.31 16.69
CA PRO A 292 -22.96 -11.51 15.53
C PRO A 292 -23.13 -10.04 15.94
N GLN A 293 -22.61 -9.15 15.11
CA GLN A 293 -22.70 -7.71 15.25
C GLN A 293 -23.10 -7.10 13.92
N THR A 294 -23.88 -6.03 13.94
CA THR A 294 -24.39 -5.35 12.74
C THR A 294 -23.92 -3.92 12.65
N GLY A 295 -23.79 -3.43 11.42
CA GLY A 295 -23.52 -2.04 11.11
C GLY A 295 -23.89 -1.70 9.67
N ASN A 296 -24.11 -0.41 9.40
CA ASN A 296 -24.41 0.06 8.06
C ASN A 296 -23.12 0.37 7.31
N PHE A 297 -22.97 -0.20 6.11
CA PHE A 297 -21.77 -0.02 5.29
C PHE A 297 -22.08 0.34 3.84
N ALA A 298 -21.23 1.18 3.28
CA ALA A 298 -21.04 1.35 1.86
C ALA A 298 -19.85 0.51 1.43
N THR A 299 -20.01 -0.38 0.45
CA THR A 299 -18.97 -1.31 0.02
C THR A 299 -18.96 -1.44 -1.49
N ALA A 300 -17.77 -1.44 -2.09
CA ALA A 300 -17.60 -1.72 -3.52
C ALA A 300 -16.44 -2.68 -3.76
N TRP A 301 -16.60 -3.60 -4.72
CA TRP A 301 -15.57 -4.56 -5.10
C TRP A 301 -15.68 -4.99 -6.56
N ILE A 302 -14.54 -5.34 -7.15
CA ILE A 302 -14.46 -6.00 -8.46
C ILE A 302 -14.65 -7.50 -8.22
N ASP A 303 -15.59 -8.10 -8.93
CA ASP A 303 -15.86 -9.54 -8.88
C ASP A 303 -15.10 -10.25 -10.01
N HIS A 304 -14.20 -11.17 -9.64
CA HIS A 304 -13.43 -11.98 -10.58
C HIS A 304 -14.08 -13.35 -10.83
N GLY A 305 -15.23 -13.61 -10.20
CA GLY A 305 -15.90 -14.91 -10.27
C GLY A 305 -15.24 -15.99 -9.40
N ARG A 306 -15.67 -17.23 -9.61
CA ARG A 306 -15.16 -18.40 -8.91
C ARG A 306 -14.05 -19.05 -9.72
N ALA A 307 -13.00 -19.54 -9.04
CA ALA A 307 -11.84 -20.14 -9.66
C ALA A 307 -11.31 -19.36 -10.89
N PRO A 308 -11.03 -18.05 -10.73
CA PRO A 308 -10.56 -17.23 -11.85
C PRO A 308 -9.25 -17.78 -12.39
N LYS A 309 -9.05 -17.66 -13.71
CA LYS A 309 -7.83 -18.02 -14.40
C LYS A 309 -7.26 -16.79 -15.10
N GLN A 310 -6.05 -16.39 -14.69
CA GLN A 310 -5.34 -15.23 -15.21
C GLN A 310 -6.19 -13.94 -15.20
N ALA A 311 -7.07 -13.79 -14.19
CA ALA A 311 -7.84 -12.57 -14.05
C ALA A 311 -6.95 -11.37 -13.71
N ALA A 312 -7.44 -10.19 -14.07
CA ALA A 312 -6.68 -8.95 -13.92
C ALA A 312 -7.62 -7.79 -13.59
N TYR A 313 -7.07 -6.71 -13.02
CA TYR A 313 -7.81 -5.47 -12.80
C TYR A 313 -6.93 -4.24 -12.97
N GLU A 314 -7.59 -3.13 -13.24
CA GLU A 314 -7.02 -1.79 -13.23
C GLU A 314 -8.03 -0.83 -12.62
N TYR A 315 -7.62 -0.13 -11.57
CA TYR A 315 -8.37 1.01 -11.07
C TYR A 315 -7.44 2.09 -10.49
N ALA A 316 -7.94 3.32 -10.49
CA ALA A 316 -7.28 4.43 -9.81
C ALA A 316 -8.17 5.01 -8.73
N VAL A 317 -7.56 5.45 -7.64
CA VAL A 317 -8.21 6.20 -6.57
C VAL A 317 -7.60 7.59 -6.51
N TYR A 318 -8.46 8.60 -6.50
CA TYR A 318 -8.09 10.00 -6.27
C TYR A 318 -8.62 10.38 -4.89
N ILE A 319 -7.69 10.67 -3.98
CA ILE A 319 -8.05 10.95 -2.59
C ILE A 319 -8.50 12.39 -2.49
N GLN A 320 -9.76 12.60 -2.08
CA GLN A 320 -10.39 13.90 -1.88
C GLN A 320 -10.12 14.90 -3.03
N PRO A 321 -10.37 14.52 -4.29
CA PRO A 321 -10.14 15.41 -5.43
C PRO A 321 -11.12 16.58 -5.39
N THR A 322 -10.71 17.70 -5.93
CA THR A 322 -11.60 18.85 -6.14
C THR A 322 -12.62 18.55 -7.25
N ASN A 323 -13.78 19.24 -7.25
CA ASN A 323 -14.78 19.10 -8.31
C ASN A 323 -14.20 19.35 -9.71
N LYS A 324 -13.23 20.25 -9.84
CA LYS A 324 -12.51 20.52 -11.09
C LYS A 324 -11.69 19.31 -11.54
N GLU A 325 -11.04 18.63 -10.61
CA GLU A 325 -10.32 17.39 -10.91
C GLU A 325 -11.28 16.29 -11.33
N ILE A 326 -12.38 16.06 -10.60
CA ILE A 326 -13.41 15.07 -10.94
C ILE A 326 -13.92 15.31 -12.36
N THR A 327 -14.31 16.54 -12.70
CA THR A 327 -14.79 16.91 -14.07
C THR A 327 -13.79 16.54 -15.17
N ARG A 328 -12.49 16.67 -14.88
CA ARG A 328 -11.42 16.27 -15.82
C ARG A 328 -11.28 14.76 -15.86
N LEU A 329 -11.29 14.11 -14.69
CA LEU A 329 -11.04 12.67 -14.53
C LEU A 329 -12.15 11.79 -15.11
N ILE A 330 -13.38 12.28 -15.17
CA ILE A 330 -14.48 11.62 -15.88
C ILE A 330 -14.14 11.43 -17.37
N LYS A 331 -13.38 12.36 -17.96
CA LYS A 331 -13.08 12.39 -19.39
C LYS A 331 -11.71 11.83 -19.75
N LYS A 332 -10.71 11.99 -18.87
CA LYS A 332 -9.31 11.64 -19.16
C LYS A 332 -8.57 11.24 -17.90
N ASP A 333 -7.83 10.15 -18.00
CA ASP A 333 -6.98 9.68 -16.91
C ASP A 333 -5.78 10.60 -16.69
N GLY A 334 -5.28 10.62 -15.45
CA GLY A 334 -4.04 11.30 -15.09
C GLY A 334 -2.79 10.42 -15.23
N TYR A 335 -2.93 9.22 -15.78
CA TYR A 335 -1.85 8.23 -15.91
C TYR A 335 -2.02 7.38 -17.17
N GLU A 336 -0.97 6.63 -17.50
CA GLU A 336 -0.95 5.62 -18.56
C GLU A 336 -0.40 4.31 -17.99
N VAL A 337 -1.09 3.20 -18.28
CA VAL A 337 -0.57 1.84 -18.01
C VAL A 337 0.18 1.40 -19.26
N LEU A 338 1.51 1.35 -19.17
CA LEU A 338 2.38 0.96 -20.28
C LEU A 338 2.55 -0.55 -20.37
N ARG A 339 2.39 -1.25 -19.24
CA ARG A 339 2.41 -2.72 -19.18
C ARG A 339 1.67 -3.22 -17.95
N ARG A 340 0.91 -4.31 -18.12
CA ARG A 340 0.27 -5.06 -17.03
C ARG A 340 0.19 -6.52 -17.42
N ASP A 341 1.14 -7.29 -16.93
CA ASP A 341 1.18 -8.76 -17.06
C ASP A 341 1.92 -9.37 -15.86
N ASN A 342 2.05 -10.68 -15.82
CA ASN A 342 2.70 -11.40 -14.71
C ASN A 342 4.22 -11.17 -14.62
N THR A 343 4.81 -10.54 -15.64
CA THR A 343 6.25 -10.19 -15.66
C THR A 343 6.49 -8.79 -15.11
N ALA A 344 5.61 -7.83 -15.45
CA ALA A 344 5.78 -6.46 -15.00
C ALA A 344 4.48 -5.65 -15.00
N HIS A 345 4.39 -4.70 -14.08
CA HIS A 345 3.45 -3.59 -14.11
C HIS A 345 4.21 -2.28 -14.28
N VAL A 346 3.84 -1.48 -15.30
CA VAL A 346 4.50 -0.21 -15.60
C VAL A 346 3.45 0.88 -15.76
N VAL A 347 3.59 1.94 -14.97
CA VAL A 347 2.66 3.09 -14.97
C VAL A 347 3.45 4.37 -15.11
N LYS A 348 3.01 5.22 -16.04
CA LYS A 348 3.47 6.61 -16.18
C LYS A 348 2.42 7.56 -15.64
N ASP A 349 2.80 8.37 -14.67
CA ASP A 349 1.95 9.45 -14.17
C ASP A 349 2.19 10.73 -14.97
N LEU A 350 1.09 11.28 -15.53
CA LEU A 350 1.17 12.41 -16.45
C LEU A 350 1.37 13.76 -15.76
N ALA A 351 1.07 13.86 -14.47
CA ALA A 351 1.22 15.09 -13.71
C ALA A 351 2.62 15.25 -13.09
N THR A 352 3.15 14.19 -12.51
CA THR A 352 4.49 14.20 -11.89
C THR A 352 5.59 13.89 -12.89
N GLY A 353 5.27 13.31 -14.05
CA GLY A 353 6.21 12.83 -15.05
C GLY A 353 6.97 11.57 -14.62
N ILE A 354 6.59 10.95 -13.50
CA ILE A 354 7.24 9.74 -12.98
C ILE A 354 6.74 8.52 -13.75
N THR A 355 7.68 7.66 -14.18
CA THR A 355 7.39 6.31 -14.61
C THR A 355 7.84 5.33 -13.54
N GLY A 356 6.92 4.49 -13.09
CA GLY A 356 7.18 3.42 -12.12
C GLY A 356 7.10 2.07 -12.77
N TYR A 357 8.03 1.18 -12.39
CA TYR A 357 8.13 -0.19 -12.88
C TYR A 357 8.14 -1.14 -11.69
N VAL A 358 7.25 -2.11 -11.68
CA VAL A 358 7.30 -3.27 -10.79
C VAL A 358 7.64 -4.47 -11.67
N CYS A 359 8.85 -4.98 -11.53
CA CYS A 359 9.36 -6.09 -12.32
C CYS A 359 9.29 -7.36 -11.49
N PHE A 360 8.27 -8.18 -11.66
CA PHE A 360 8.15 -9.49 -11.02
C PHE A 360 9.10 -10.49 -11.66
N GLY A 361 9.30 -10.42 -12.97
CA GLY A 361 10.31 -11.10 -13.75
C GLY A 361 11.25 -10.12 -14.44
N GLU A 362 12.13 -10.61 -15.31
CA GLU A 362 12.99 -9.77 -16.13
C GLU A 362 12.11 -8.87 -17.05
N TYR A 363 12.27 -7.57 -16.92
CA TYR A 363 11.57 -6.59 -17.74
C TYR A 363 12.39 -6.25 -18.98
N THR A 364 11.70 -6.20 -20.13
CA THR A 364 12.19 -5.59 -21.38
C THR A 364 11.09 -4.72 -21.95
N GLY A 365 11.41 -3.52 -22.41
CA GLY A 365 10.42 -2.59 -22.93
C GLY A 365 10.98 -1.41 -23.71
N GLN A 366 10.14 -0.42 -23.90
CA GLN A 366 10.48 0.83 -24.56
C GLN A 366 10.52 1.98 -23.54
N GLY A 367 11.12 3.09 -23.90
CA GLY A 367 11.31 4.25 -23.02
C GLY A 367 12.72 4.33 -22.46
N LEU A 368 12.91 5.09 -21.39
CA LEU A 368 14.22 5.27 -20.77
C LEU A 368 14.75 3.93 -20.23
N VAL A 369 13.95 3.18 -19.51
CA VAL A 369 14.32 1.85 -19.03
C VAL A 369 14.02 0.83 -20.12
N ARG A 370 15.07 0.24 -20.70
CA ARG A 370 14.99 -0.81 -21.72
C ARG A 370 14.92 -2.20 -21.15
N LYS A 371 15.65 -2.43 -20.04
CA LYS A 371 15.70 -3.72 -19.37
C LYS A 371 15.88 -3.50 -17.87
N ALA A 372 15.29 -4.34 -17.05
CA ALA A 372 15.54 -4.38 -15.62
C ALA A 372 15.51 -5.83 -15.13
N THR A 373 16.40 -6.16 -14.21
CA THR A 373 16.41 -7.46 -13.51
C THR A 373 15.11 -7.66 -12.77
N GLY A 374 14.56 -8.87 -12.78
CA GLY A 374 13.37 -9.25 -12.05
C GLY A 374 13.49 -9.04 -10.54
N GLU A 375 12.36 -9.06 -9.86
CA GLU A 375 12.22 -8.76 -8.42
C GLU A 375 12.81 -7.40 -8.08
N SER A 376 12.45 -6.38 -8.87
CA SER A 376 12.87 -5.00 -8.65
C SER A 376 11.71 -4.02 -8.83
N ILE A 377 11.79 -2.92 -8.09
CA ILE A 377 10.95 -1.73 -8.26
C ILE A 377 11.87 -0.62 -8.74
N VAL A 378 11.56 -0.06 -9.92
CA VAL A 378 12.30 1.07 -10.49
C VAL A 378 11.35 2.26 -10.61
N MET A 379 11.81 3.42 -10.22
CA MET A 379 11.09 4.68 -10.45
C MET A 379 12.04 5.66 -11.11
N GLU A 380 11.56 6.41 -12.10
CA GLU A 380 12.36 7.43 -12.77
C GLU A 380 11.52 8.66 -13.12
N ARG A 381 12.18 9.80 -13.16
CA ARG A 381 11.66 11.06 -13.65
C ARG A 381 12.77 11.87 -14.30
N THR A 382 12.49 12.43 -15.46
CA THR A 382 13.37 13.42 -16.09
C THR A 382 12.99 14.81 -15.59
N ASP A 383 13.95 15.54 -15.02
CA ASP A 383 13.79 16.91 -14.57
C ASP A 383 13.84 17.90 -15.76
N THR A 384 13.48 19.15 -15.51
CA THR A 384 13.42 20.22 -16.53
C THR A 384 14.79 20.56 -17.14
N ASP A 385 15.87 20.26 -16.44
CA ASP A 385 17.26 20.42 -16.90
C ASP A 385 17.79 19.19 -17.66
N GLY A 386 16.95 18.19 -17.88
CA GLY A 386 17.27 16.97 -18.61
C GLY A 386 18.03 15.92 -17.79
N GLN A 387 18.22 16.14 -16.49
CA GLN A 387 18.72 15.11 -15.59
C GLN A 387 17.63 14.09 -15.26
N VAL A 388 18.03 12.85 -14.99
CA VAL A 388 17.14 11.79 -14.54
C VAL A 388 17.36 11.54 -13.05
N VAL A 389 16.29 11.64 -12.27
CA VAL A 389 16.25 11.13 -10.89
C VAL A 389 15.73 9.71 -10.95
N MET A 390 16.43 8.78 -10.33
CA MET A 390 16.08 7.36 -10.35
C MET A 390 16.18 6.74 -8.96
N SER A 391 15.27 5.81 -8.70
CA SER A 391 15.29 4.94 -7.54
C SER A 391 15.19 3.49 -8.00
N VAL A 392 16.03 2.62 -7.45
CA VAL A 392 15.98 1.17 -7.68
C VAL A 392 15.95 0.47 -6.33
N CYS A 393 15.04 -0.49 -6.19
CA CYS A 393 14.83 -1.22 -4.95
C CYS A 393 14.51 -2.68 -5.25
N THR A 394 15.02 -3.60 -4.44
CA THR A 394 14.34 -4.88 -4.19
C THR A 394 13.88 -4.89 -2.75
N PRO A 395 12.57 -5.11 -2.49
CA PRO A 395 12.05 -5.17 -1.13
C PRO A 395 12.46 -6.44 -0.37
N ASP A 396 13.11 -7.41 -1.03
CA ASP A 396 13.75 -8.54 -0.36
C ASP A 396 14.78 -8.00 0.64
N LEU A 397 14.63 -8.38 1.91
CA LEU A 397 15.52 -7.94 2.97
C LEU A 397 16.91 -8.56 2.88
N GLY A 398 17.09 -9.62 2.08
CA GLY A 398 18.36 -10.35 1.93
C GLY A 398 18.83 -10.99 3.23
N LEU A 399 17.92 -11.31 4.15
CA LEU A 399 18.28 -11.85 5.46
C LEU A 399 18.81 -13.28 5.36
N THR A 400 19.91 -13.55 6.06
CA THR A 400 20.58 -14.86 6.07
C THR A 400 19.97 -15.80 7.11
N GLU A 401 19.50 -15.26 8.22
CA GLU A 401 18.94 -16.00 9.35
C GLU A 401 17.57 -15.46 9.74
N LYS A 402 16.70 -16.36 10.22
CA LYS A 402 15.35 -16.01 10.71
C LYS A 402 15.28 -16.24 12.22
N THR A 403 16.06 -15.46 12.97
CA THR A 403 16.10 -15.57 14.44
C THR A 403 15.76 -14.21 15.08
N TYR A 404 15.15 -14.28 16.27
CA TYR A 404 14.85 -13.09 17.08
C TYR A 404 16.00 -12.72 18.03
N THR A 405 17.02 -13.56 18.14
CA THR A 405 18.09 -13.42 19.15
C THR A 405 19.38 -12.87 18.61
N THR A 406 19.58 -12.90 17.29
CA THR A 406 20.81 -12.40 16.64
C THR A 406 20.49 -11.20 15.75
N ARG A 407 21.47 -10.29 15.64
CA ARG A 407 21.36 -9.18 14.70
C ARG A 407 21.25 -9.74 13.29
N GLN A 408 20.20 -9.31 12.60
CA GLN A 408 19.98 -9.69 11.21
C GLN A 408 20.90 -8.86 10.30
N GLU A 409 21.62 -9.56 9.42
CA GLU A 409 22.46 -8.94 8.39
C GLU A 409 21.82 -9.16 7.02
N SER A 410 21.72 -8.08 6.24
CA SER A 410 21.28 -8.13 4.86
C SER A 410 22.46 -8.40 3.94
N ARG A 411 22.37 -9.49 3.16
CA ARG A 411 23.29 -9.71 2.04
C ARG A 411 23.04 -8.68 0.94
N PRO A 412 24.10 -8.22 0.24
CA PRO A 412 23.93 -7.39 -0.95
C PRO A 412 23.17 -8.18 -2.03
N ILE A 413 22.22 -7.51 -2.66
CA ILE A 413 21.47 -8.06 -3.81
C ILE A 413 21.72 -7.13 -4.99
N GLU A 414 22.36 -7.68 -6.02
CA GLU A 414 22.70 -6.91 -7.23
C GLU A 414 21.48 -6.83 -8.15
N LYS A 415 21.22 -5.64 -8.67
CA LYS A 415 20.19 -5.36 -9.68
C LYS A 415 20.83 -4.63 -10.86
N GLU A 416 20.36 -4.92 -12.05
CA GLU A 416 20.82 -4.27 -13.28
C GLU A 416 19.66 -3.56 -13.97
N VAL A 417 19.91 -2.36 -14.46
CA VAL A 417 18.95 -1.58 -15.26
C VAL A 417 19.66 -1.06 -16.50
N LEU A 418 19.20 -1.45 -17.69
CA LEU A 418 19.70 -0.93 -18.96
C LEU A 418 18.84 0.26 -19.39
N LEU A 419 19.50 1.38 -19.60
CA LEU A 419 18.90 2.63 -20.06
C LEU A 419 19.15 2.88 -21.54
N ASP A 420 18.17 3.48 -22.19
CA ASP A 420 18.34 4.06 -23.53
C ASP A 420 19.21 5.31 -23.48
N GLY A 421 20.19 5.39 -24.36
CA GLY A 421 21.10 6.53 -24.45
C GLY A 421 22.32 6.47 -23.54
N ALA A 422 23.21 7.45 -23.71
CA ALA A 422 24.47 7.57 -22.99
C ALA A 422 24.30 8.45 -21.75
N TRP A 423 24.44 7.85 -20.56
CA TRP A 423 24.27 8.51 -19.27
C TRP A 423 25.51 8.31 -18.40
N GLU A 424 25.74 9.24 -17.47
CA GLU A 424 26.70 9.12 -16.39
C GLU A 424 26.07 9.54 -15.06
N LEU A 425 26.64 9.06 -13.96
CA LEU A 425 26.20 9.48 -12.63
C LEU A 425 26.53 10.97 -12.41
N ALA A 426 25.57 11.73 -11.91
CA ALA A 426 25.76 13.16 -11.60
C ALA A 426 26.73 13.40 -10.44
N ALA A 427 26.88 12.40 -9.55
CA ALA A 427 27.81 12.36 -8.43
C ALA A 427 28.20 10.89 -8.15
N GLN A 428 29.06 10.66 -7.16
CA GLN A 428 29.31 9.31 -6.65
C GLN A 428 28.17 8.88 -5.73
N TYR A 429 27.62 7.69 -5.97
CA TYR A 429 26.59 7.07 -5.14
C TYR A 429 27.07 5.69 -4.68
N PRO A 430 27.10 5.41 -3.37
CA PRO A 430 27.52 4.11 -2.86
C PRO A 430 26.68 2.97 -3.45
N GLY A 431 27.34 1.96 -4.00
CA GLY A 431 26.68 0.81 -4.58
C GLY A 431 25.96 1.06 -5.92
N VAL A 432 26.31 2.14 -6.64
CA VAL A 432 25.80 2.43 -7.98
C VAL A 432 26.94 2.63 -8.96
N GLU A 433 26.92 1.89 -10.07
CA GLU A 433 27.86 2.02 -11.18
C GLU A 433 27.10 2.24 -12.48
N ALA A 434 27.62 3.11 -13.34
CA ALA A 434 27.10 3.34 -14.70
C ALA A 434 28.19 2.94 -15.70
N VAL A 435 27.90 1.90 -16.48
CA VAL A 435 28.84 1.30 -17.45
C VAL A 435 28.30 1.52 -18.87
N SER A 436 29.17 1.90 -19.80
CA SER A 436 28.80 1.99 -21.21
C SER A 436 28.38 0.62 -21.73
N HIS A 437 27.28 0.57 -22.48
CA HIS A 437 26.75 -0.63 -23.11
C HIS A 437 26.49 -0.34 -24.60
N ASP A 438 26.53 -1.35 -25.46
CA ASP A 438 26.38 -1.19 -26.92
C ASP A 438 25.07 -0.50 -27.32
N THR A 439 24.00 -0.67 -26.51
CA THR A 439 22.67 -0.12 -26.76
C THR A 439 22.27 0.99 -25.79
N GLY A 440 23.21 1.50 -24.98
CA GLY A 440 22.92 2.55 -24.01
C GLY A 440 23.82 2.56 -22.77
N THR A 441 23.24 2.67 -21.58
CA THR A 441 23.98 2.67 -20.31
C THR A 441 23.44 1.57 -19.41
N LEU A 442 24.32 0.66 -18.98
CA LEU A 442 24.02 -0.35 -17.98
C LEU A 442 24.32 0.20 -16.59
N LEU A 443 23.31 0.24 -15.75
CA LEU A 443 23.43 0.54 -14.32
C LEU A 443 23.56 -0.76 -13.54
N LYS A 444 24.50 -0.83 -12.59
CA LYS A 444 24.62 -1.90 -11.60
C LYS A 444 24.36 -1.31 -10.22
N ILE A 445 23.42 -1.89 -9.48
CA ILE A 445 22.94 -1.34 -8.22
C ILE A 445 22.98 -2.42 -7.15
N THR A 446 23.66 -2.13 -6.05
CA THR A 446 23.73 -2.99 -4.85
C THR A 446 22.65 -2.58 -3.86
N CYS A 447 21.58 -3.37 -3.76
CA CYS A 447 20.49 -3.18 -2.79
C CYS A 447 20.78 -3.91 -1.48
N ARG A 448 20.33 -3.31 -0.34
CA ARG A 448 20.43 -3.92 1.00
C ARG A 448 19.22 -3.52 1.84
N HIS A 449 18.83 -4.39 2.76
CA HIS A 449 17.76 -4.12 3.75
C HIS A 449 16.42 -3.70 3.13
N GLY A 450 16.17 -4.04 1.87
CA GLY A 450 14.96 -3.58 1.17
C GLY A 450 14.88 -2.06 0.99
N GLN A 451 15.98 -1.33 1.13
CA GLN A 451 15.98 0.14 1.01
C GLN A 451 16.07 0.58 -0.45
N PRO A 452 15.33 1.63 -0.85
CA PRO A 452 15.52 2.28 -2.14
C PRO A 452 16.94 2.86 -2.26
N VAL A 453 17.56 2.65 -3.41
CA VAL A 453 18.84 3.28 -3.78
C VAL A 453 18.52 4.40 -4.76
N GLU A 454 18.68 5.64 -4.34
CA GLU A 454 18.37 6.83 -5.14
C GLU A 454 19.64 7.49 -5.68
N PHE A 455 19.59 7.92 -6.93
CA PHE A 455 20.70 8.58 -7.60
C PHE A 455 20.21 9.46 -8.76
N ARG A 456 21.10 10.32 -9.26
CA ARG A 456 20.86 11.19 -10.42
C ARG A 456 21.80 10.87 -11.55
N LEU A 457 21.28 10.98 -12.75
CA LEU A 457 22.01 10.79 -14.01
C LEU A 457 21.96 12.07 -14.83
N LYS A 458 23.04 12.34 -15.55
CA LYS A 458 23.10 13.37 -16.59
C LYS A 458 23.53 12.76 -17.91
N LYS A 459 23.17 13.39 -19.01
CA LYS A 459 23.63 12.95 -20.34
C LYS A 459 25.14 13.12 -20.46
N LYS A 460 25.78 12.13 -21.09
CA LYS A 460 27.20 12.24 -21.54
C LYS A 460 27.32 13.18 -22.71
#